data_67c0a74299b7dad6a4e7ba07df5a2710
#
_entry.id   67c0a74299b7dad6a4e7ba07df5a2710
#
_cell.length_a   1.000
_cell.length_b   1.000
_cell.length_c   1.000
_cell.angle_alpha   90.00
_cell.angle_beta   90.00
_cell.angle_gamma   90.00
#
_symmetry.space_group_name_H-M   'P 1'
#
loop_
_entity.id
_entity.type
_entity.pdbx_description
1 polymer ?
#
loop_
_entity_poly.entity_id
_entity_poly.type
_entity_poly.pdbx_seq_one_letter_code
_entity_poly.pdbx_strand_id
1 'polypeptide(L)'
;MKSQFIMMICILASVLSCTTSSKKITNSKQYNVYLESSNTKVLQDAQNELAFWQQKLEAQPNQFPYLAKIASANAHLFTITGDIQYLKNAENAYLELNSITNYKTTGYLKGLAANYISQHKFKDALNLLNKAEANGDRLEGTQKMLFDVHLELGNYDLAKSYLDTFSDDTDFDYLIRVAKWSDHRGNLDAAIRFLEKAKANAEFSNSPITKQWVYTNLADFYGHHGNIEASYNHFLKALELFPNDAYAKKGIAWIVYAHEKNPDEALRILNSVTNTYHAPDYYLLKAEIAKFKGDKTMRKLQLAMYKNAVKNELYGDMYNAYNVILYANASENLDEALAIAKTEINNRPTPLSYDLLAWVYYKMGYEKEALQVMEQHVSGKTSEPKALYHLAEVYKANGKIKQAKNLKKELLESTFELGPLTEQEINKI
;
A
#
# COMPACT_ATOMS: atom_id res chain seq x y z
N MET A 1 20.58 -29.14 -75.12
CA MET A 1 21.04 -28.99 -73.74
C MET A 1 20.41 -27.74 -73.21
N LYS A 2 19.33 -27.88 -72.42
CA LYS A 2 18.58 -26.75 -71.82
C LYS A 2 18.92 -26.73 -70.34
N SER A 3 19.60 -25.66 -69.93
CA SER A 3 19.89 -25.37 -68.52
C SER A 3 18.68 -24.73 -67.90
N GLN A 4 18.11 -25.34 -66.86
CA GLN A 4 17.03 -24.79 -66.08
C GLN A 4 17.65 -24.03 -64.89
N PHE A 5 17.46 -22.70 -64.88
CA PHE A 5 17.77 -21.85 -63.73
C PHE A 5 16.62 -21.97 -62.73
N ILE A 6 16.84 -22.57 -61.58
CA ILE A 6 15.93 -22.57 -60.46
C ILE A 6 16.23 -21.31 -59.63
N MET A 7 15.28 -20.38 -59.71
CA MET A 7 15.30 -19.12 -58.92
C MET A 7 14.68 -19.44 -57.55
N MET A 8 15.52 -19.55 -56.55
CA MET A 8 15.12 -19.76 -55.14
C MET A 8 14.65 -18.42 -54.53
N ILE A 9 13.36 -18.19 -54.44
CA ILE A 9 12.77 -17.05 -53.77
C ILE A 9 12.79 -17.30 -52.26
N CYS A 10 13.72 -16.69 -51.54
CA CYS A 10 13.68 -16.60 -50.07
C CYS A 10 12.58 -15.66 -49.67
N ILE A 11 11.45 -16.19 -49.23
CA ILE A 11 10.41 -15.41 -48.53
C ILE A 11 10.92 -15.13 -47.12
N LEU A 12 11.45 -13.93 -46.88
CA LEU A 12 11.64 -13.40 -45.52
C LEU A 12 10.23 -13.17 -44.92
N ALA A 13 9.76 -14.13 -44.15
CA ALA A 13 8.66 -13.89 -43.25
C ALA A 13 9.12 -12.95 -42.12
N SER A 14 8.96 -11.66 -42.31
CA SER A 14 9.06 -10.68 -41.24
C SER A 14 7.91 -10.95 -40.26
N VAL A 15 8.23 -11.64 -39.18
CA VAL A 15 7.32 -11.76 -38.01
C VAL A 15 7.21 -10.35 -37.44
N LEU A 16 6.23 -9.58 -37.93
CA LEU A 16 5.75 -8.40 -37.24
C LEU A 16 5.12 -8.87 -35.95
N SER A 17 5.93 -8.94 -34.89
CA SER A 17 5.44 -8.97 -33.54
C SER A 17 4.66 -7.68 -33.33
N CYS A 18 3.33 -7.72 -33.53
CA CYS A 18 2.46 -6.68 -33.03
C CYS A 18 2.54 -6.69 -31.52
N THR A 19 3.51 -5.96 -30.97
CA THR A 19 3.36 -5.44 -29.61
C THR A 19 2.20 -4.47 -29.70
N THR A 20 1.03 -4.90 -29.25
CA THR A 20 -0.09 -3.98 -28.97
C THR A 20 0.44 -2.99 -27.95
N SER A 21 0.90 -1.83 -28.44
CA SER A 21 1.23 -0.70 -27.59
C SER A 21 -0.04 -0.38 -26.80
N SER A 22 0.00 -0.59 -25.48
CA SER A 22 -1.09 -0.17 -24.62
C SER A 22 -1.38 1.29 -24.87
N LYS A 23 -2.66 1.65 -25.02
CA LYS A 23 -3.07 3.04 -25.32
C LYS A 23 -2.49 3.96 -24.25
N LYS A 24 -1.72 4.96 -24.66
CA LYS A 24 -1.23 5.98 -23.75
C LYS A 24 -2.39 6.74 -23.13
N ILE A 25 -2.47 6.78 -21.81
CA ILE A 25 -3.53 7.41 -21.03
C ILE A 25 -3.03 8.71 -20.40
N THR A 26 -1.78 8.71 -19.90
CA THR A 26 -1.26 9.86 -19.17
C THR A 26 -0.77 10.97 -20.10
N ASN A 27 -0.89 12.20 -19.62
CA ASN A 27 -0.38 13.38 -20.33
C ASN A 27 0.57 14.15 -19.40
N SER A 28 1.85 14.16 -19.74
CA SER A 28 2.89 14.81 -18.91
C SER A 28 2.64 16.31 -18.70
N LYS A 29 1.97 16.99 -19.61
CA LYS A 29 1.61 18.40 -19.44
C LYS A 29 0.67 18.63 -18.25
N GLN A 30 -0.14 17.63 -17.88
CA GLN A 30 -1.09 17.74 -16.77
C GLN A 30 -0.41 17.56 -15.41
N TYR A 31 0.62 16.69 -15.30
CA TYR A 31 1.26 16.41 -14.02
C TYR A 31 2.65 17.05 -13.83
N ASN A 32 3.32 17.52 -14.88
CA ASN A 32 4.64 18.14 -14.75
C ASN A 32 4.66 19.33 -13.79
N VAL A 33 3.61 20.15 -13.79
CA VAL A 33 3.48 21.30 -12.88
C VAL A 33 3.60 20.87 -11.40
N TYR A 34 3.13 19.66 -11.07
CA TYR A 34 3.20 19.12 -9.72
C TYR A 34 4.57 18.50 -9.41
N LEU A 35 5.31 18.03 -10.41
CA LEU A 35 6.67 17.49 -10.24
C LEU A 35 7.70 18.60 -9.98
N GLU A 36 7.44 19.77 -10.51
CA GLU A 36 8.29 20.97 -10.37
C GLU A 36 7.96 21.77 -9.10
N SER A 37 6.79 21.51 -8.48
CA SER A 37 6.38 22.22 -7.28
C SER A 37 7.31 21.88 -6.10
N SER A 38 7.90 22.92 -5.47
CA SER A 38 8.68 22.74 -4.26
C SER A 38 7.75 22.57 -3.06
N ASN A 39 8.04 21.58 -2.20
CA ASN A 39 7.30 21.34 -0.95
C ASN A 39 7.69 22.34 0.16
N THR A 40 8.51 23.34 -0.15
CA THR A 40 9.20 24.17 0.84
C THR A 40 8.23 24.93 1.76
N LYS A 41 7.15 25.50 1.19
CA LYS A 41 6.20 26.27 2.00
C LYS A 41 5.37 25.39 2.93
N VAL A 42 4.80 24.29 2.42
CA VAL A 42 3.95 23.36 3.21
C VAL A 42 4.77 22.74 4.35
N LEU A 43 6.00 22.33 4.05
CA LEU A 43 6.92 21.80 5.05
C LEU A 43 7.28 22.85 6.10
N GLN A 44 7.60 24.07 5.66
CA GLN A 44 7.94 25.18 6.58
C GLN A 44 6.76 25.55 7.48
N ASP A 45 5.54 25.61 6.94
CA ASP A 45 4.35 25.91 7.72
C ASP A 45 4.08 24.83 8.78
N ALA A 46 4.24 23.55 8.43
CA ALA A 46 4.11 22.44 9.39
C ALA A 46 5.21 22.44 10.46
N GLN A 47 6.45 22.79 10.10
CA GLN A 47 7.55 22.95 11.07
C GLN A 47 7.31 24.14 12.00
N ASN A 48 6.80 25.25 11.49
CA ASN A 48 6.45 26.42 12.29
C ASN A 48 5.31 26.09 13.27
N GLU A 49 4.31 25.31 12.86
CA GLU A 49 3.25 24.85 13.75
C GLU A 49 3.79 23.99 14.88
N LEU A 50 4.68 23.04 14.58
CA LEU A 50 5.33 22.22 15.61
C LEU A 50 6.12 23.08 16.59
N ALA A 51 6.97 23.98 16.09
CA ALA A 51 7.78 24.87 16.91
C ALA A 51 6.91 25.79 17.81
N PHE A 52 5.80 26.31 17.27
CA PHE A 52 4.84 27.11 18.05
C PHE A 52 4.28 26.33 19.25
N TRP A 53 3.85 25.10 19.06
CA TRP A 53 3.30 24.31 20.17
C TRP A 53 4.35 23.86 21.17
N GLN A 54 5.59 23.60 20.73
CA GLN A 54 6.72 23.31 21.61
C GLN A 54 7.05 24.52 22.52
N GLN A 55 7.13 25.71 21.94
CA GLN A 55 7.36 26.96 22.72
C GLN A 55 6.21 27.21 23.70
N LYS A 56 4.97 26.93 23.33
CA LYS A 56 3.83 27.06 24.24
C LYS A 56 3.92 26.11 25.43
N LEU A 57 4.34 24.87 25.19
CA LEU A 57 4.53 23.87 26.25
C LEU A 57 5.69 24.26 27.17
N GLU A 58 6.82 24.73 26.64
CA GLU A 58 7.96 25.21 27.40
C GLU A 58 7.59 26.39 28.31
N ALA A 59 6.80 27.34 27.77
CA ALA A 59 6.35 28.50 28.54
C ALA A 59 5.30 28.14 29.60
N GLN A 60 4.55 27.09 29.42
CA GLN A 60 3.47 26.63 30.29
C GLN A 60 3.47 25.11 30.44
N PRO A 61 4.42 24.50 31.16
CA PRO A 61 4.61 23.04 31.23
C PRO A 61 3.38 22.28 31.81
N ASN A 62 2.55 22.94 32.59
CA ASN A 62 1.34 22.36 33.17
C ASN A 62 0.15 22.25 32.15
N GLN A 63 0.30 22.85 30.96
CA GLN A 63 -0.69 22.78 29.91
C GLN A 63 -0.46 21.54 29.02
N PHE A 64 -0.53 20.37 29.63
CA PHE A 64 -0.31 19.09 28.95
C PHE A 64 -1.19 18.87 27.68
N PRO A 65 -2.40 19.50 27.48
CA PRO A 65 -3.11 19.38 26.21
C PRO A 65 -2.31 19.88 24.98
N TYR A 66 -1.26 20.72 25.18
CA TYR A 66 -0.38 21.09 24.08
C TYR A 66 0.39 19.91 23.49
N LEU A 67 0.64 18.86 24.28
CA LEU A 67 1.22 17.61 23.77
C LEU A 67 0.36 16.97 22.66
N ALA A 68 -0.98 17.08 22.73
CA ALA A 68 -1.84 16.60 21.64
C ALA A 68 -1.64 17.37 20.34
N LYS A 69 -1.36 18.68 20.45
CA LYS A 69 -1.02 19.52 19.29
C LYS A 69 0.35 19.18 18.72
N ILE A 70 1.34 18.95 19.59
CA ILE A 70 2.67 18.48 19.20
C ILE A 70 2.61 17.13 18.50
N ALA A 71 1.81 16.19 19.05
CA ALA A 71 1.60 14.89 18.43
C ALA A 71 0.97 15.01 17.03
N SER A 72 -0.08 15.83 16.90
CA SER A 72 -0.75 16.08 15.61
C SER A 72 0.18 16.74 14.60
N ALA A 73 0.97 17.74 14.98
CA ALA A 73 1.94 18.41 14.12
C ALA A 73 3.04 17.45 13.64
N ASN A 74 3.54 16.57 14.54
CA ASN A 74 4.48 15.52 14.16
C ASN A 74 3.85 14.50 13.20
N ALA A 75 2.61 14.04 13.44
CA ALA A 75 1.91 13.15 12.52
C ALA A 75 1.74 13.79 11.14
N HIS A 76 1.44 15.08 11.07
CA HIS A 76 1.35 15.82 9.81
C HIS A 76 2.71 15.91 9.10
N LEU A 77 3.80 16.19 9.83
CA LEU A 77 5.16 16.18 9.25
C LEU A 77 5.55 14.80 8.73
N PHE A 78 5.18 13.71 9.41
CA PHE A 78 5.36 12.36 8.89
C PHE A 78 4.64 12.16 7.56
N THR A 79 3.39 12.60 7.45
CA THR A 79 2.61 12.51 6.20
C THR A 79 3.28 13.25 5.04
N ILE A 80 3.87 14.43 5.32
CA ILE A 80 4.53 15.27 4.31
C ILE A 80 5.89 14.73 3.87
N THR A 81 6.66 14.15 4.83
CA THR A 81 8.08 13.81 4.63
C THR A 81 8.37 12.31 4.49
N GLY A 82 7.48 11.45 5.02
CA GLY A 82 7.75 10.02 5.18
C GLY A 82 8.86 9.71 6.22
N ASP A 83 9.35 10.71 6.97
CA ASP A 83 10.41 10.51 7.97
C ASP A 83 9.82 9.88 9.24
N ILE A 84 10.24 8.65 9.53
CA ILE A 84 9.77 7.85 10.67
C ILE A 84 9.99 8.54 12.02
N GLN A 85 11.00 9.43 12.14
CA GLN A 85 11.27 10.13 13.38
C GLN A 85 10.07 10.97 13.84
N TYR A 86 9.35 11.61 12.90
CA TYR A 86 8.15 12.36 13.24
C TYR A 86 7.02 11.46 13.76
N LEU A 87 6.85 10.26 13.20
CA LEU A 87 5.86 9.29 13.70
C LEU A 87 6.19 8.86 15.13
N LYS A 88 7.47 8.65 15.44
CA LYS A 88 7.95 8.30 16.79
C LYS A 88 7.83 9.46 17.77
N ASN A 89 8.09 10.68 17.34
CA ASN A 89 7.86 11.86 18.16
C ASN A 89 6.38 12.04 18.52
N ALA A 90 5.47 11.78 17.58
CA ALA A 90 4.03 11.74 17.85
C ALA A 90 3.65 10.65 18.85
N GLU A 91 4.22 9.43 18.71
CA GLU A 91 4.05 8.34 19.69
C GLU A 91 4.44 8.78 21.10
N ASN A 92 5.62 9.38 21.27
CA ASN A 92 6.12 9.81 22.56
C ASN A 92 5.19 10.85 23.23
N ALA A 93 4.72 11.83 22.46
CA ALA A 93 3.79 12.84 22.97
C ALA A 93 2.45 12.24 23.39
N TYR A 94 1.92 11.26 22.62
CA TYR A 94 0.70 10.56 23.02
C TYR A 94 0.91 9.62 24.22
N LEU A 95 2.06 8.99 24.37
CA LEU A 95 2.39 8.17 25.55
C LEU A 95 2.40 9.03 26.81
N GLU A 96 3.03 10.20 26.76
CA GLU A 96 3.06 11.17 27.87
C GLU A 96 1.65 11.64 28.24
N LEU A 97 0.82 12.03 27.26
CA LEU A 97 -0.58 12.40 27.44
C LEU A 97 -1.41 11.32 28.14
N ASN A 98 -1.29 10.08 27.67
CA ASN A 98 -2.01 8.96 28.24
C ASN A 98 -1.53 8.64 29.67
N SER A 99 -0.22 8.78 29.94
CA SER A 99 0.33 8.65 31.29
C SER A 99 -0.24 9.69 32.24
N ILE A 100 -0.21 10.99 31.88
CA ILE A 100 -0.74 12.09 32.69
C ILE A 100 -2.25 11.89 33.00
N THR A 101 -3.00 11.39 32.03
CA THR A 101 -4.45 11.18 32.18
C THR A 101 -4.82 9.78 32.71
N ASN A 102 -3.82 8.99 33.13
CA ASN A 102 -4.01 7.60 33.59
C ASN A 102 -4.81 6.74 32.59
N TYR A 103 -4.61 6.96 31.28
CA TYR A 103 -5.32 6.27 30.18
C TYR A 103 -6.86 6.37 30.26
N LYS A 104 -7.39 7.48 30.79
CA LYS A 104 -8.85 7.70 30.94
C LYS A 104 -9.44 8.61 29.87
N THR A 105 -8.61 9.27 29.04
CA THR A 105 -9.10 10.21 28.03
C THR A 105 -9.20 9.52 26.68
N THR A 106 -10.42 9.20 26.24
CA THR A 106 -10.71 8.49 24.97
C THR A 106 -10.04 9.12 23.75
N GLY A 107 -9.99 10.45 23.66
CA GLY A 107 -9.31 11.14 22.54
C GLY A 107 -7.81 10.84 22.45
N TYR A 108 -7.13 10.77 23.58
CA TYR A 108 -5.69 10.48 23.62
C TYR A 108 -5.40 8.98 23.38
N LEU A 109 -6.25 8.10 23.87
CA LEU A 109 -6.20 6.67 23.56
C LEU A 109 -6.34 6.44 22.05
N LYS A 110 -7.33 7.05 21.39
CA LYS A 110 -7.52 6.96 19.94
C LYS A 110 -6.37 7.56 19.15
N GLY A 111 -5.80 8.69 19.61
CA GLY A 111 -4.64 9.30 18.97
C GLY A 111 -3.42 8.37 18.98
N LEU A 112 -3.12 7.73 20.11
CA LEU A 112 -2.05 6.74 20.21
C LEU A 112 -2.37 5.47 19.38
N ALA A 113 -3.62 5.03 19.40
CA ALA A 113 -4.05 3.87 18.59
C ALA A 113 -3.86 4.14 17.09
N ALA A 114 -4.24 5.34 16.60
CA ALA A 114 -4.01 5.74 15.21
C ALA A 114 -2.51 5.74 14.84
N ASN A 115 -1.69 6.23 15.75
CA ASN A 115 -0.24 6.19 15.59
C ASN A 115 0.29 4.74 15.51
N TYR A 116 -0.20 3.85 16.36
CA TYR A 116 0.16 2.42 16.33
C TYR A 116 -0.34 1.69 15.07
N ILE A 117 -1.52 2.04 14.57
CA ILE A 117 -2.02 1.53 13.27
C ILE A 117 -1.04 1.92 12.15
N SER A 118 -0.57 3.16 12.12
CA SER A 118 0.44 3.62 11.15
C SER A 118 1.79 2.90 11.28
N GLN A 119 2.09 2.34 12.44
CA GLN A 119 3.29 1.53 12.70
C GLN A 119 3.07 0.01 12.54
N HIS A 120 1.89 -0.42 12.08
CA HIS A 120 1.48 -1.83 12.01
C HIS A 120 1.44 -2.56 13.37
N LYS A 121 1.36 -1.83 14.48
CA LYS A 121 1.22 -2.35 15.85
C LYS A 121 -0.26 -2.56 16.19
N PHE A 122 -0.93 -3.40 15.42
CA PHE A 122 -2.40 -3.54 15.50
C PHE A 122 -2.88 -4.11 16.84
N LYS A 123 -2.13 -5.02 17.47
CA LYS A 123 -2.47 -5.56 18.81
C LYS A 123 -2.42 -4.49 19.89
N ASP A 124 -1.41 -3.61 19.84
CA ASP A 124 -1.28 -2.50 20.77
C ASP A 124 -2.39 -1.46 20.55
N ALA A 125 -2.71 -1.17 19.28
CA ALA A 125 -3.84 -0.32 18.93
C ALA A 125 -5.16 -0.90 19.46
N LEU A 126 -5.40 -2.21 19.31
CA LEU A 126 -6.59 -2.89 19.85
C LEU A 126 -6.69 -2.73 21.36
N ASN A 127 -5.59 -2.92 22.10
CA ASN A 127 -5.58 -2.76 23.55
C ASN A 127 -6.00 -1.33 24.00
N LEU A 128 -5.57 -0.31 23.27
CA LEU A 128 -5.95 1.08 23.53
C LEU A 128 -7.40 1.36 23.17
N LEU A 129 -7.87 0.80 22.05
CA LEU A 129 -9.25 0.98 21.60
C LEU A 129 -10.25 0.27 22.52
N ASN A 130 -9.92 -0.92 23.05
CA ASN A 130 -10.74 -1.58 24.05
C ASN A 130 -10.88 -0.73 25.34
N LYS A 131 -9.81 -0.05 25.77
CA LYS A 131 -9.88 0.91 26.88
C LYS A 131 -10.74 2.13 26.52
N ALA A 132 -10.62 2.63 25.30
CA ALA A 132 -11.42 3.76 24.81
C ALA A 132 -12.91 3.40 24.72
N GLU A 133 -13.23 2.17 24.31
CA GLU A 133 -14.59 1.64 24.28
C GLU A 133 -15.18 1.50 25.69
N ALA A 134 -14.42 0.95 26.62
CA ALA A 134 -14.84 0.82 28.03
C ALA A 134 -15.10 2.18 28.71
N ASN A 135 -14.43 3.25 28.29
CA ASN A 135 -14.70 4.61 28.76
C ASN A 135 -16.06 5.14 28.28
N GLY A 136 -16.62 4.63 27.19
CA GLY A 136 -17.94 4.97 26.66
C GLY A 136 -18.08 6.35 26.00
N ASP A 137 -17.05 7.20 26.03
CA ASP A 137 -17.06 8.53 25.42
C ASP A 137 -16.78 8.43 23.91
N ARG A 138 -17.60 9.12 23.09
CA ARG A 138 -17.43 9.14 21.60
C ARG A 138 -17.32 7.73 21.01
N LEU A 139 -18.22 6.87 21.42
CA LEU A 139 -18.19 5.43 21.18
C LEU A 139 -18.13 5.09 19.67
N GLU A 140 -18.95 5.74 18.86
CA GLU A 140 -19.00 5.51 17.41
C GLU A 140 -17.61 5.63 16.74
N GLY A 141 -16.88 6.72 17.03
CA GLY A 141 -15.54 6.89 16.48
C GLY A 141 -14.52 5.84 16.99
N THR A 142 -14.76 5.25 18.16
CA THR A 142 -13.97 4.11 18.67
C THR A 142 -14.33 2.83 17.93
N GLN A 143 -15.63 2.56 17.72
CA GLN A 143 -16.13 1.40 16.99
C GLN A 143 -15.67 1.38 15.52
N LYS A 144 -15.64 2.56 14.88
CA LYS A 144 -15.05 2.72 13.53
C LYS A 144 -13.58 2.27 13.49
N MET A 145 -12.77 2.67 14.48
CA MET A 145 -11.36 2.22 14.57
C MET A 145 -11.22 0.75 14.96
N LEU A 146 -12.12 0.21 15.79
CA LEU A 146 -12.16 -1.21 16.13
C LEU A 146 -12.47 -2.07 14.90
N PHE A 147 -13.40 -1.64 14.04
CA PHE A 147 -13.58 -2.27 12.73
C PHE A 147 -12.28 -2.37 11.95
N ASP A 148 -11.56 -1.24 11.79
CA ASP A 148 -10.32 -1.18 11.02
C ASP A 148 -9.26 -2.14 11.61
N VAL A 149 -9.07 -2.13 12.92
CA VAL A 149 -8.05 -2.95 13.59
C VAL A 149 -8.42 -4.44 13.59
N HIS A 150 -9.69 -4.80 13.80
CA HIS A 150 -10.11 -6.20 13.72
C HIS A 150 -9.96 -6.77 12.30
N LEU A 151 -10.24 -5.98 11.27
CA LEU A 151 -10.02 -6.38 9.88
C LEU A 151 -8.54 -6.68 9.62
N GLU A 152 -7.64 -5.81 10.06
CA GLU A 152 -6.18 -6.01 9.93
C GLU A 152 -5.65 -7.21 10.74
N LEU A 153 -6.27 -7.54 11.86
CA LEU A 153 -5.92 -8.69 12.70
C LEU A 153 -6.53 -10.01 12.22
N GLY A 154 -7.35 -10.00 11.15
CA GLY A 154 -8.05 -11.21 10.68
C GLY A 154 -9.26 -11.62 11.53
N ASN A 155 -9.72 -10.77 12.44
CA ASN A 155 -10.91 -11.01 13.26
C ASN A 155 -12.18 -10.58 12.50
N TYR A 156 -12.45 -11.20 11.36
CA TYR A 156 -13.43 -10.74 10.38
C TYR A 156 -14.87 -10.67 10.93
N ASP A 157 -15.28 -11.63 11.76
CA ASP A 157 -16.63 -11.62 12.36
C ASP A 157 -16.80 -10.42 13.31
N LEU A 158 -15.76 -10.09 14.09
CA LEU A 158 -15.79 -8.92 14.96
C LEU A 158 -15.74 -7.62 14.13
N ALA A 159 -14.93 -7.55 13.10
CA ALA A 159 -14.92 -6.41 12.20
C ALA A 159 -16.32 -6.17 11.60
N LYS A 160 -16.98 -7.22 11.09
CA LYS A 160 -18.33 -7.10 10.55
C LYS A 160 -19.34 -6.65 11.61
N SER A 161 -19.25 -7.21 12.81
CA SER A 161 -20.11 -6.81 13.93
C SER A 161 -19.97 -5.32 14.24
N TYR A 162 -18.74 -4.80 14.31
CA TYR A 162 -18.53 -3.36 14.50
C TYR A 162 -19.06 -2.53 13.33
N LEU A 163 -18.85 -2.95 12.08
CA LEU A 163 -19.35 -2.25 10.90
C LEU A 163 -20.87 -2.07 10.96
N ASP A 164 -21.57 -3.07 11.48
CA ASP A 164 -23.04 -3.03 11.58
C ASP A 164 -23.56 -2.06 12.65
N THR A 165 -22.73 -1.72 13.67
CA THR A 165 -23.16 -0.83 14.76
C THR A 165 -23.31 0.63 14.33
N PHE A 166 -22.61 1.07 13.28
CA PHE A 166 -22.62 2.45 12.78
C PHE A 166 -23.05 2.54 11.30
N SER A 167 -23.92 1.63 10.86
CA SER A 167 -24.40 1.58 9.48
C SER A 167 -25.22 2.82 9.13
N ASP A 168 -24.67 3.67 8.24
CA ASP A 168 -25.31 4.87 7.72
C ASP A 168 -24.79 5.20 6.32
N ASP A 169 -25.60 4.96 5.30
CA ASP A 169 -25.25 5.18 3.88
C ASP A 169 -25.03 6.66 3.54
N THR A 170 -25.25 7.58 4.49
CA THR A 170 -24.98 9.02 4.35
C THR A 170 -23.69 9.44 5.07
N ASP A 171 -23.13 8.59 5.94
CA ASP A 171 -21.88 8.88 6.65
C ASP A 171 -20.65 8.51 5.81
N PHE A 172 -19.78 9.48 5.58
CA PHE A 172 -18.50 9.27 4.87
C PHE A 172 -17.66 8.16 5.50
N ASP A 173 -17.54 8.15 6.83
CA ASP A 173 -16.73 7.19 7.58
C ASP A 173 -17.28 5.75 7.48
N TYR A 174 -18.61 5.60 7.41
CA TYR A 174 -19.22 4.30 7.14
C TYR A 174 -18.94 3.85 5.70
N LEU A 175 -19.18 4.75 4.73
CA LEU A 175 -19.03 4.43 3.31
C LEU A 175 -17.62 3.93 2.95
N ILE A 176 -16.59 4.54 3.52
CA ILE A 176 -15.21 4.09 3.26
C ILE A 176 -14.90 2.72 3.89
N ARG A 177 -15.51 2.40 5.03
CA ARG A 177 -15.32 1.10 5.70
C ARG A 177 -16.12 -0.01 5.06
N VAL A 178 -17.34 0.25 4.62
CA VAL A 178 -18.11 -0.75 3.86
C VAL A 178 -17.48 -1.00 2.48
N ALA A 179 -16.81 0.00 1.88
CA ALA A 179 -16.01 -0.20 0.68
C ALA A 179 -14.82 -1.13 0.96
N LYS A 180 -14.05 -0.87 2.03
CA LYS A 180 -12.95 -1.73 2.49
C LYS A 180 -13.41 -3.16 2.80
N TRP A 181 -14.57 -3.30 3.45
CA TRP A 181 -15.18 -4.61 3.69
C TRP A 181 -15.56 -5.32 2.39
N SER A 182 -16.14 -4.60 1.42
CA SER A 182 -16.54 -5.15 0.14
C SER A 182 -15.33 -5.66 -0.65
N ASP A 183 -14.24 -4.91 -0.64
CA ASP A 183 -12.97 -5.28 -1.25
C ASP A 183 -12.38 -6.54 -0.59
N HIS A 184 -12.30 -6.56 0.74
CA HIS A 184 -11.89 -7.76 1.48
C HIS A 184 -12.71 -9.00 1.11
N ARG A 185 -13.98 -8.82 0.74
CA ARG A 185 -14.87 -9.91 0.27
C ARG A 185 -14.71 -10.22 -1.22
N GLY A 186 -13.76 -9.60 -1.93
CA GLY A 186 -13.54 -9.76 -3.35
C GLY A 186 -14.62 -9.09 -4.23
N ASN A 187 -15.40 -8.15 -3.68
CA ASN A 187 -16.44 -7.44 -4.42
C ASN A 187 -16.00 -6.01 -4.74
N LEU A 188 -15.09 -5.90 -5.71
CA LEU A 188 -14.50 -4.64 -6.16
C LEU A 188 -15.55 -3.65 -6.70
N ASP A 189 -16.55 -4.14 -7.43
CA ASP A 189 -17.65 -3.30 -7.93
C ASP A 189 -18.45 -2.64 -6.80
N ALA A 190 -18.71 -3.38 -5.72
CA ALA A 190 -19.38 -2.82 -4.56
C ALA A 190 -18.49 -1.80 -3.85
N ALA A 191 -17.20 -2.09 -3.71
CA ALA A 191 -16.25 -1.17 -3.11
C ALA A 191 -16.20 0.15 -3.86
N ILE A 192 -16.10 0.14 -5.20
CA ILE A 192 -16.14 1.35 -6.04
C ILE A 192 -17.45 2.11 -5.85
N ARG A 193 -18.59 1.43 -5.86
CA ARG A 193 -19.90 2.11 -5.65
C ARG A 193 -19.99 2.82 -4.33
N PHE A 194 -19.48 2.23 -3.24
CA PHE A 194 -19.47 2.89 -1.94
C PHE A 194 -18.47 4.05 -1.89
N LEU A 195 -17.30 3.92 -2.50
CA LEU A 195 -16.33 5.02 -2.61
C LEU A 195 -16.85 6.18 -3.49
N GLU A 196 -17.62 5.90 -4.54
CA GLU A 196 -18.28 6.96 -5.33
C GLU A 196 -19.34 7.73 -4.49
N LYS A 197 -20.08 7.04 -3.61
CA LYS A 197 -20.97 7.72 -2.64
C LYS A 197 -20.15 8.55 -1.64
N ALA A 198 -19.06 7.99 -1.12
CA ALA A 198 -18.16 8.71 -0.21
C ALA A 198 -17.56 9.97 -0.87
N LYS A 199 -17.21 9.88 -2.15
CA LYS A 199 -16.74 11.02 -2.95
C LYS A 199 -17.79 12.13 -3.02
N ALA A 200 -19.03 11.78 -3.31
CA ALA A 200 -20.11 12.77 -3.36
C ALA A 200 -20.27 13.49 -2.01
N ASN A 201 -20.18 12.77 -0.89
CA ASN A 201 -20.21 13.36 0.46
C ASN A 201 -19.01 14.28 0.72
N ALA A 202 -17.80 13.86 0.32
CA ALA A 202 -16.59 14.64 0.49
C ALA A 202 -16.62 15.93 -0.37
N GLU A 203 -17.13 15.86 -1.58
CA GLU A 203 -17.29 16.98 -2.47
C GLU A 203 -18.36 17.97 -1.95
N PHE A 204 -19.45 17.47 -1.39
CA PHE A 204 -20.49 18.29 -0.75
C PHE A 204 -19.98 18.99 0.52
N SER A 205 -19.29 18.29 1.40
CA SER A 205 -18.72 18.86 2.64
C SER A 205 -17.59 19.86 2.39
N ASN A 206 -17.04 19.88 1.20
CA ASN A 206 -15.93 20.70 0.73
C ASN A 206 -14.65 20.60 1.59
N SER A 207 -14.45 19.46 2.28
CA SER A 207 -13.21 19.17 3.03
C SER A 207 -12.09 18.74 2.10
N PRO A 208 -11.00 19.50 1.94
CA PRO A 208 -9.90 19.10 1.07
C PRO A 208 -9.25 17.76 1.47
N ILE A 209 -9.14 17.47 2.76
CA ILE A 209 -8.53 16.26 3.28
C ILE A 209 -9.36 15.01 2.93
N THR A 210 -10.69 15.07 3.15
CA THR A 210 -11.56 13.93 2.80
C THR A 210 -11.67 13.74 1.29
N LYS A 211 -11.67 14.84 0.51
CA LYS A 211 -11.60 14.76 -0.96
C LYS A 211 -10.31 14.09 -1.44
N GLN A 212 -9.16 14.54 -0.96
CA GLN A 212 -7.88 13.96 -1.32
C GLN A 212 -7.83 12.47 -0.98
N TRP A 213 -8.28 12.08 0.22
CA TRP A 213 -8.33 10.69 0.64
C TRP A 213 -9.18 9.83 -0.32
N VAL A 214 -10.41 10.26 -0.60
CA VAL A 214 -11.31 9.46 -1.46
C VAL A 214 -10.86 9.44 -2.92
N TYR A 215 -10.24 10.51 -3.42
CA TYR A 215 -9.71 10.52 -4.78
C TYR A 215 -8.55 9.53 -4.93
N THR A 216 -7.61 9.50 -4.00
CA THR A 216 -6.50 8.53 -4.07
C THR A 216 -6.98 7.09 -3.94
N ASN A 217 -7.93 6.80 -3.05
CA ASN A 217 -8.49 5.46 -2.92
C ASN A 217 -9.31 5.05 -4.17
N LEU A 218 -10.16 5.92 -4.71
CA LEU A 218 -10.85 5.63 -5.96
C LEU A 218 -9.88 5.42 -7.13
N ALA A 219 -8.77 6.15 -7.16
CA ALA A 219 -7.75 5.95 -8.18
C ALA A 219 -7.19 4.53 -8.14
N ASP A 220 -6.89 4.00 -6.95
CA ASP A 220 -6.40 2.63 -6.79
C ASP A 220 -7.48 1.62 -7.21
N PHE A 221 -8.69 1.74 -6.68
CA PHE A 221 -9.77 0.80 -6.97
C PHE A 221 -10.17 0.79 -8.46
N TYR A 222 -10.18 1.94 -9.14
CA TYR A 222 -10.35 1.99 -10.58
C TYR A 222 -9.19 1.36 -11.34
N GLY A 223 -7.96 1.53 -10.84
CA GLY A 223 -6.79 0.85 -11.40
C GLY A 223 -6.91 -0.66 -11.30
N HIS A 224 -7.25 -1.20 -10.13
CA HIS A 224 -7.49 -2.63 -9.91
C HIS A 224 -8.63 -3.17 -10.79
N HIS A 225 -9.68 -2.38 -10.99
CA HIS A 225 -10.80 -2.72 -11.87
C HIS A 225 -10.45 -2.62 -13.39
N GLY A 226 -9.25 -2.15 -13.74
CA GLY A 226 -8.82 -1.97 -15.13
C GLY A 226 -9.29 -0.66 -15.78
N ASN A 227 -9.98 0.22 -15.06
CA ASN A 227 -10.35 1.54 -15.55
C ASN A 227 -9.22 2.56 -15.30
N ILE A 228 -8.15 2.41 -16.06
CA ILE A 228 -6.90 3.17 -15.87
C ILE A 228 -7.09 4.67 -16.12
N GLU A 229 -8.02 5.06 -17.02
CA GLU A 229 -8.32 6.45 -17.27
C GLU A 229 -9.00 7.12 -16.06
N ALA A 230 -9.96 6.45 -15.43
CA ALA A 230 -10.57 6.93 -14.19
C ALA A 230 -9.56 6.98 -13.05
N SER A 231 -8.68 5.98 -12.92
CA SER A 231 -7.57 5.97 -11.96
C SER A 231 -6.69 7.22 -12.12
N TYR A 232 -6.20 7.49 -13.34
CA TYR A 232 -5.37 8.64 -13.65
C TYR A 232 -6.06 9.96 -13.30
N ASN A 233 -7.31 10.13 -13.71
CA ASN A 233 -8.07 11.36 -13.46
C ASN A 233 -8.28 11.62 -11.96
N HIS A 234 -8.45 10.58 -11.15
CA HIS A 234 -8.59 10.72 -9.71
C HIS A 234 -7.26 11.07 -9.02
N PHE A 235 -6.13 10.52 -9.46
CA PHE A 235 -4.82 10.99 -8.98
C PHE A 235 -4.55 12.46 -9.34
N LEU A 236 -4.94 12.92 -10.53
CA LEU A 236 -4.84 14.33 -10.89
C LEU A 236 -5.69 15.22 -9.98
N LYS A 237 -6.94 14.83 -9.68
CA LYS A 237 -7.79 15.56 -8.74
C LYS A 237 -7.17 15.65 -7.34
N ALA A 238 -6.49 14.61 -6.89
CA ALA A 238 -5.76 14.65 -5.62
C ALA A 238 -4.60 15.65 -5.67
N LEU A 239 -3.84 15.70 -6.77
CA LEU A 239 -2.75 16.66 -6.97
C LEU A 239 -3.22 18.11 -7.14
N GLU A 240 -4.42 18.35 -7.69
CA GLU A 240 -5.04 19.68 -7.73
C GLU A 240 -5.27 20.24 -6.31
N LEU A 241 -5.62 19.38 -5.36
CA LEU A 241 -5.81 19.77 -3.95
C LEU A 241 -4.46 19.87 -3.21
N PHE A 242 -3.61 18.89 -3.40
CA PHE A 242 -2.31 18.75 -2.72
C PHE A 242 -1.19 18.48 -3.75
N PRO A 243 -0.59 19.52 -4.33
CA PRO A 243 0.42 19.40 -5.40
C PRO A 243 1.63 18.53 -5.05
N ASN A 244 1.88 18.33 -3.76
CA ASN A 244 3.01 17.57 -3.25
C ASN A 244 2.64 16.16 -2.74
N ASP A 245 1.43 15.69 -3.01
CA ASP A 245 0.99 14.36 -2.63
C ASP A 245 1.90 13.29 -3.27
N ALA A 246 2.76 12.70 -2.42
CA ALA A 246 3.71 11.68 -2.83
C ALA A 246 3.01 10.41 -3.32
N TYR A 247 1.87 10.06 -2.68
CA TYR A 247 1.09 8.88 -3.04
C TYR A 247 0.45 9.01 -4.42
N ALA A 248 -0.19 10.13 -4.70
CA ALA A 248 -0.79 10.39 -6.00
C ALA A 248 0.26 10.42 -7.13
N LYS A 249 1.43 11.02 -6.89
CA LYS A 249 2.55 10.97 -7.84
C LYS A 249 3.05 9.54 -8.07
N LYS A 250 3.17 8.72 -7.02
CA LYS A 250 3.53 7.30 -7.12
C LYS A 250 2.50 6.52 -7.93
N GLY A 251 1.19 6.80 -7.73
CA GLY A 251 0.11 6.19 -8.51
C GLY A 251 0.20 6.51 -10.00
N ILE A 252 0.48 7.78 -10.38
CA ILE A 252 0.72 8.16 -11.78
C ILE A 252 1.97 7.45 -12.33
N ALA A 253 3.06 7.37 -11.55
CA ALA A 253 4.26 6.64 -11.96
C ALA A 253 3.97 5.15 -12.18
N TRP A 254 3.09 4.54 -11.36
CA TRP A 254 2.65 3.17 -11.54
C TRP A 254 1.86 2.98 -12.85
N ILE A 255 0.92 3.87 -13.16
CA ILE A 255 0.17 3.83 -14.43
C ILE A 255 1.14 3.90 -15.62
N VAL A 256 2.09 4.84 -15.59
CA VAL A 256 3.11 5.00 -16.63
C VAL A 256 3.98 3.75 -16.77
N TYR A 257 4.34 3.11 -15.67
CA TYR A 257 5.14 1.88 -15.67
C TYR A 257 4.32 0.65 -16.04
N ALA A 258 3.23 0.39 -15.31
CA ALA A 258 2.51 -0.87 -15.39
C ALA A 258 1.60 -0.95 -16.62
N HIS A 259 0.96 0.15 -17.01
CA HIS A 259 0.05 0.20 -18.16
C HIS A 259 0.77 0.64 -19.44
N GLU A 260 1.44 1.81 -19.41
CA GLU A 260 2.06 2.36 -20.62
C GLU A 260 3.43 1.74 -20.96
N LYS A 261 3.99 0.91 -20.06
CA LYS A 261 5.30 0.26 -20.20
C LYS A 261 6.44 1.27 -20.46
N ASN A 262 6.34 2.47 -19.87
CA ASN A 262 7.34 3.53 -19.98
C ASN A 262 8.15 3.71 -18.69
N PRO A 263 9.18 2.89 -18.47
CA PRO A 263 9.96 2.89 -17.23
C PRO A 263 10.78 4.17 -17.03
N ASP A 264 11.22 4.85 -18.10
CA ASP A 264 12.02 6.07 -17.98
C ASP A 264 11.22 7.20 -17.40
N GLU A 265 9.99 7.41 -17.89
CA GLU A 265 9.10 8.43 -17.39
C GLU A 265 8.62 8.11 -15.97
N ALA A 266 8.32 6.85 -15.66
CA ALA A 266 7.98 6.42 -14.30
C ALA A 266 9.11 6.73 -13.30
N LEU A 267 10.37 6.44 -13.67
CA LEU A 267 11.53 6.78 -12.85
C LEU A 267 11.71 8.29 -12.69
N ARG A 268 11.43 9.09 -13.75
CA ARG A 268 11.49 10.56 -13.68
C ARG A 268 10.49 11.08 -12.64
N ILE A 269 9.25 10.58 -12.66
CA ILE A 269 8.23 10.95 -11.67
C ILE A 269 8.67 10.56 -10.26
N LEU A 270 9.10 9.31 -10.05
CA LEU A 270 9.52 8.83 -8.74
C LEU A 270 10.77 9.56 -8.20
N ASN A 271 11.69 9.98 -9.08
CA ASN A 271 12.85 10.75 -8.67
C ASN A 271 12.44 12.12 -8.11
N SER A 272 11.44 12.80 -8.71
CA SER A 272 10.93 14.06 -8.16
C SER A 272 10.34 13.89 -6.76
N VAL A 273 9.68 12.76 -6.50
CA VAL A 273 9.08 12.46 -5.18
C VAL A 273 10.16 12.19 -4.14
N THR A 274 11.12 11.30 -4.45
CA THR A 274 12.12 10.85 -3.47
C THR A 274 13.18 11.88 -3.11
N ASN A 275 13.15 13.07 -3.71
CA ASN A 275 13.94 14.21 -3.28
C ASN A 275 13.45 14.82 -1.95
N THR A 276 12.17 14.64 -1.63
CA THR A 276 11.53 15.28 -0.46
C THR A 276 10.73 14.32 0.41
N TYR A 277 10.44 13.12 -0.10
CA TYR A 277 9.68 12.10 0.60
C TYR A 277 10.52 10.83 0.78
N HIS A 278 10.67 10.36 2.01
CA HIS A 278 11.72 9.41 2.39
C HIS A 278 11.21 7.99 2.75
N ALA A 279 10.01 7.61 2.35
CA ALA A 279 9.51 6.25 2.60
C ALA A 279 10.32 5.19 1.83
N PRO A 280 10.82 4.13 2.50
CA PRO A 280 11.70 3.13 1.91
C PRO A 280 11.13 2.36 0.70
N ASP A 281 9.82 2.12 0.66
CA ASP A 281 9.15 1.36 -0.42
C ASP A 281 9.29 2.00 -1.81
N TYR A 282 9.53 3.31 -1.90
CA TYR A 282 9.82 3.98 -3.16
C TYR A 282 11.10 3.48 -3.82
N TYR A 283 12.10 3.10 -3.02
CA TYR A 283 13.32 2.48 -3.54
C TYR A 283 13.05 1.09 -4.11
N LEU A 284 12.13 0.31 -3.52
CA LEU A 284 11.74 -0.99 -4.06
C LEU A 284 11.05 -0.85 -5.42
N LEU A 285 10.13 0.10 -5.56
CA LEU A 285 9.48 0.36 -6.83
C LEU A 285 10.49 0.80 -7.91
N LYS A 286 11.43 1.68 -7.57
CA LYS A 286 12.50 2.09 -8.49
C LYS A 286 13.42 0.90 -8.87
N ALA A 287 13.69 -0.01 -7.94
CA ALA A 287 14.45 -1.23 -8.20
C ALA A 287 13.70 -2.21 -9.12
N GLU A 288 12.38 -2.31 -8.97
CA GLU A 288 11.51 -3.11 -9.85
C GLU A 288 11.52 -2.56 -11.27
N ILE A 289 11.33 -1.24 -11.43
CA ILE A 289 11.36 -0.57 -12.73
C ILE A 289 12.76 -0.71 -13.39
N ALA A 290 13.83 -0.58 -12.62
CA ALA A 290 15.19 -0.80 -13.10
C ALA A 290 15.39 -2.26 -13.58
N LYS A 291 14.82 -3.25 -12.86
CA LYS A 291 14.82 -4.66 -13.30
C LYS A 291 14.09 -4.83 -14.63
N PHE A 292 12.94 -4.21 -14.80
CA PHE A 292 12.17 -4.24 -16.05
C PHE A 292 12.95 -3.66 -17.22
N LYS A 293 13.72 -2.57 -17.00
CA LYS A 293 14.63 -1.99 -18.00
C LYS A 293 15.86 -2.85 -18.30
N GLY A 294 16.19 -3.84 -17.48
CA GLY A 294 17.46 -4.55 -17.52
C GLY A 294 18.65 -3.76 -16.93
N ASP A 295 18.41 -2.64 -16.24
CA ASP A 295 19.45 -1.83 -15.59
C ASP A 295 19.86 -2.44 -14.24
N LYS A 296 20.84 -3.33 -14.30
CA LYS A 296 21.37 -4.04 -13.11
C LYS A 296 22.03 -3.08 -12.11
N THR A 297 22.67 -2.02 -12.59
CA THR A 297 23.39 -1.06 -11.75
C THR A 297 22.41 -0.23 -10.93
N MET A 298 21.42 0.36 -11.58
CA MET A 298 20.35 1.12 -10.90
C MET A 298 19.59 0.22 -9.92
N ARG A 299 19.21 -1.01 -10.33
CA ARG A 299 18.56 -1.97 -9.45
C ARG A 299 19.34 -2.22 -8.18
N LYS A 300 20.65 -2.52 -8.31
CA LYS A 300 21.54 -2.76 -7.15
C LYS A 300 21.60 -1.54 -6.22
N LEU A 301 21.70 -0.34 -6.78
CA LEU A 301 21.74 0.89 -6.02
C LEU A 301 20.44 1.09 -5.22
N GLN A 302 19.27 0.96 -5.87
CA GLN A 302 17.98 1.16 -5.22
C GLN A 302 17.70 0.12 -4.11
N LEU A 303 18.08 -1.14 -4.34
CA LEU A 303 17.99 -2.18 -3.31
C LEU A 303 18.93 -1.89 -2.12
N ALA A 304 20.12 -1.36 -2.36
CA ALA A 304 21.02 -0.96 -1.30
C ALA A 304 20.46 0.22 -0.47
N MET A 305 19.85 1.19 -1.13
CA MET A 305 19.17 2.32 -0.46
C MET A 305 18.00 1.84 0.40
N TYR A 306 17.17 0.94 -0.11
CA TYR A 306 16.10 0.31 0.65
C TYR A 306 16.63 -0.43 1.89
N LYS A 307 17.57 -1.37 1.69
CA LYS A 307 18.17 -2.17 2.76
C LYS A 307 18.80 -1.27 3.84
N ASN A 308 19.42 -0.16 3.44
CA ASN A 308 19.98 0.79 4.40
C ASN A 308 18.91 1.56 5.17
N ALA A 309 17.85 1.99 4.50
CA ALA A 309 16.77 2.75 5.13
C ALA A 309 16.03 1.89 6.19
N VAL A 310 15.67 0.64 5.87
CA VAL A 310 14.93 -0.25 6.80
C VAL A 310 15.77 -0.80 7.96
N LYS A 311 17.10 -0.56 8.00
CA LYS A 311 17.93 -0.83 9.17
C LYS A 311 17.61 0.09 10.35
N ASN A 312 16.96 1.21 10.10
CA ASN A 312 16.51 2.09 11.17
C ASN A 312 15.44 1.37 12.01
N GLU A 313 15.81 1.01 13.24
CA GLU A 313 14.96 0.26 14.19
C GLU A 313 13.62 0.97 14.49
N LEU A 314 13.52 2.27 14.23
CA LEU A 314 12.27 3.02 14.42
C LEU A 314 11.12 2.51 13.54
N TYR A 315 11.42 1.87 12.40
CA TYR A 315 10.40 1.26 11.55
C TYR A 315 9.77 0.00 12.16
N GLY A 316 10.47 -0.70 13.07
CA GLY A 316 9.95 -1.95 13.64
C GLY A 316 9.48 -2.92 12.55
N ASP A 317 8.24 -3.38 12.65
CA ASP A 317 7.65 -4.39 11.75
C ASP A 317 7.02 -3.82 10.46
N MET A 318 7.05 -2.49 10.25
CA MET A 318 6.35 -1.84 9.12
C MET A 318 6.74 -2.37 7.73
N TYR A 319 7.97 -2.85 7.58
CA TYR A 319 8.49 -3.35 6.30
C TYR A 319 8.68 -4.87 6.26
N ASN A 320 8.15 -5.61 7.22
CA ASN A 320 8.31 -7.07 7.32
C ASN A 320 7.86 -7.79 6.03
N ALA A 321 6.67 -7.49 5.51
CA ALA A 321 6.16 -8.11 4.29
C ALA A 321 7.07 -7.84 3.07
N TYR A 322 7.59 -6.62 2.95
CA TYR A 322 8.54 -6.25 1.90
C TYR A 322 9.88 -6.99 2.03
N ASN A 323 10.39 -7.10 3.26
CA ASN A 323 11.63 -7.81 3.56
C ASN A 323 11.50 -9.30 3.24
N VAL A 324 10.41 -9.95 3.64
CA VAL A 324 10.15 -11.36 3.33
C VAL A 324 10.16 -11.59 1.82
N ILE A 325 9.42 -10.81 1.06
CA ILE A 325 9.36 -10.94 -0.40
C ILE A 325 10.72 -10.67 -1.05
N LEU A 326 11.44 -9.66 -0.58
CA LEU A 326 12.77 -9.33 -1.11
C LEU A 326 13.76 -10.47 -0.90
N TYR A 327 13.85 -11.00 0.32
CA TYR A 327 14.80 -12.07 0.67
C TYR A 327 14.41 -13.39 0.00
N ALA A 328 13.14 -13.75 0.00
CA ALA A 328 12.65 -14.97 -0.65
C ALA A 328 12.89 -14.96 -2.16
N ASN A 329 12.62 -13.83 -2.83
CA ASN A 329 12.82 -13.72 -4.30
C ASN A 329 14.28 -13.62 -4.72
N ALA A 330 15.17 -13.16 -3.85
CA ALA A 330 16.60 -13.17 -4.09
C ALA A 330 17.24 -14.54 -3.82
N SER A 331 16.52 -15.45 -3.15
CA SER A 331 17.06 -16.70 -2.57
C SER A 331 18.26 -16.44 -1.65
N GLU A 332 18.26 -15.27 -1.02
CA GLU A 332 19.26 -14.83 -0.05
C GLU A 332 18.58 -14.69 1.31
N ASN A 333 19.25 -15.09 2.39
CA ASN A 333 18.75 -14.94 3.76
C ASN A 333 17.35 -15.57 3.98
N LEU A 334 17.13 -16.78 3.42
CA LEU A 334 15.82 -17.48 3.53
C LEU A 334 15.43 -17.76 4.98
N ASP A 335 16.39 -18.04 5.87
CA ASP A 335 16.12 -18.25 7.30
C ASP A 335 15.64 -16.97 7.98
N GLU A 336 16.19 -15.81 7.61
CA GLU A 336 15.71 -14.50 8.09
C GLU A 336 14.29 -14.21 7.55
N ALA A 337 14.05 -14.47 6.27
CA ALA A 337 12.71 -14.35 5.68
C ALA A 337 11.69 -15.23 6.41
N LEU A 338 12.08 -16.46 6.78
CA LEU A 338 11.25 -17.38 7.54
C LEU A 338 10.93 -16.85 8.94
N ALA A 339 11.93 -16.31 9.64
CA ALA A 339 11.75 -15.72 10.96
C ALA A 339 10.79 -14.53 10.90
N ILE A 340 10.96 -13.62 9.94
CA ILE A 340 10.08 -12.46 9.74
C ILE A 340 8.65 -12.91 9.39
N ALA A 341 8.48 -13.89 8.48
CA ALA A 341 7.15 -14.38 8.11
C ALA A 341 6.40 -15.00 9.32
N LYS A 342 7.11 -15.71 10.21
CA LYS A 342 6.53 -16.22 11.47
C LYS A 342 6.15 -15.08 12.43
N THR A 343 6.94 -14.02 12.49
CA THR A 343 6.62 -12.80 13.25
C THR A 343 5.35 -12.15 12.72
N GLU A 344 5.19 -12.03 11.39
CA GLU A 344 3.97 -11.50 10.77
C GLU A 344 2.73 -12.31 11.12
N ILE A 345 2.79 -13.63 11.11
CA ILE A 345 1.67 -14.47 11.54
C ILE A 345 1.36 -14.24 13.02
N ASN A 346 2.40 -14.11 13.88
CA ASN A 346 2.16 -13.79 15.28
C ASN A 346 1.52 -12.41 15.46
N ASN A 347 1.92 -11.41 14.65
CA ASN A 347 1.36 -10.05 14.74
C ASN A 347 -0.09 -10.02 14.23
N ARG A 348 -0.37 -10.64 13.09
CA ARG A 348 -1.67 -10.66 12.43
C ARG A 348 -1.84 -11.94 11.60
N PRO A 349 -2.59 -12.95 12.09
CA PRO A 349 -2.73 -14.26 11.44
C PRO A 349 -3.76 -14.18 10.27
N THR A 350 -3.46 -13.39 9.25
CA THR A 350 -4.30 -13.19 8.05
C THR A 350 -3.87 -14.10 6.91
N PRO A 351 -4.71 -14.34 5.90
CA PRO A 351 -4.31 -15.06 4.69
C PRO A 351 -3.03 -14.51 4.06
N LEU A 352 -2.81 -13.19 4.09
CA LEU A 352 -1.61 -12.56 3.53
C LEU A 352 -0.35 -12.89 4.35
N SER A 353 -0.44 -12.95 5.67
CA SER A 353 0.70 -13.35 6.50
C SER A 353 1.07 -14.83 6.29
N TYR A 354 0.07 -15.69 6.09
CA TYR A 354 0.31 -17.09 5.75
C TYR A 354 0.82 -17.28 4.31
N ASP A 355 0.42 -16.42 3.38
CA ASP A 355 0.99 -16.36 2.02
C ASP A 355 2.50 -16.10 2.08
N LEU A 356 2.94 -15.14 2.89
CA LEU A 356 4.38 -14.87 3.07
C LEU A 356 5.14 -16.10 3.57
N LEU A 357 4.60 -16.81 4.57
CA LEU A 357 5.21 -18.04 5.09
C LEU A 357 5.31 -19.13 4.02
N ALA A 358 4.20 -19.37 3.32
CA ALA A 358 4.16 -20.38 2.27
C ALA A 358 5.10 -20.04 1.11
N TRP A 359 5.21 -18.76 0.75
CA TRP A 359 6.16 -18.30 -0.27
C TRP A 359 7.60 -18.57 0.12
N VAL A 360 7.98 -18.33 1.40
CA VAL A 360 9.32 -18.65 1.90
C VAL A 360 9.55 -20.16 1.84
N TYR A 361 8.62 -20.99 2.32
CA TYR A 361 8.75 -22.46 2.20
C TYR A 361 8.95 -22.91 0.76
N TYR A 362 8.17 -22.37 -0.18
CA TYR A 362 8.34 -22.66 -1.61
C TYR A 362 9.75 -22.30 -2.10
N LYS A 363 10.28 -21.12 -1.73
CA LYS A 363 11.63 -20.68 -2.12
C LYS A 363 12.74 -21.48 -1.44
N MET A 364 12.48 -22.09 -0.29
CA MET A 364 13.40 -23.04 0.36
C MET A 364 13.36 -24.45 -0.24
N GLY A 365 12.43 -24.71 -1.18
CA GLY A 365 12.22 -26.05 -1.77
C GLY A 365 11.30 -26.96 -0.95
N TYR A 366 10.64 -26.43 0.09
CA TYR A 366 9.65 -27.16 0.90
C TYR A 366 8.27 -27.05 0.24
N GLU A 367 8.12 -27.62 -0.96
CA GLU A 367 6.93 -27.44 -1.80
C GLU A 367 5.65 -28.01 -1.17
N LYS A 368 5.76 -29.11 -0.40
CA LYS A 368 4.62 -29.76 0.26
C LYS A 368 4.13 -28.94 1.45
N GLU A 369 5.06 -28.43 2.25
CA GLU A 369 4.77 -27.55 3.38
C GLU A 369 4.15 -26.24 2.89
N ALA A 370 4.68 -25.66 1.82
CA ALA A 370 4.10 -24.51 1.15
C ALA A 370 2.65 -24.78 0.71
N LEU A 371 2.40 -25.92 0.08
CA LEU A 371 1.06 -26.31 -0.37
C LEU A 371 0.10 -26.46 0.82
N GLN A 372 0.53 -27.10 1.89
CA GLN A 372 -0.29 -27.27 3.08
C GLN A 372 -0.73 -25.94 3.68
N VAL A 373 0.21 -24.98 3.83
CA VAL A 373 -0.09 -23.65 4.35
C VAL A 373 -1.03 -22.90 3.41
N MET A 374 -0.77 -22.95 2.08
CA MET A 374 -1.62 -22.30 1.08
C MET A 374 -3.05 -22.84 1.09
N GLU A 375 -3.25 -24.16 1.11
CA GLU A 375 -4.59 -24.74 1.12
C GLU A 375 -5.33 -24.48 2.45
N GLN A 376 -4.61 -24.47 3.55
CA GLN A 376 -5.23 -24.29 4.86
C GLN A 376 -5.59 -22.81 5.14
N HIS A 377 -4.78 -21.84 4.66
CA HIS A 377 -4.86 -20.46 5.14
C HIS A 377 -5.08 -19.42 4.03
N VAL A 378 -4.84 -19.73 2.75
CA VAL A 378 -4.88 -18.75 1.65
C VAL A 378 -5.97 -19.07 0.63
N SER A 379 -6.02 -20.31 0.14
CA SER A 379 -6.93 -20.73 -0.90
C SER A 379 -8.40 -20.50 -0.52
N GLY A 380 -9.11 -19.70 -1.32
CA GLY A 380 -10.51 -19.32 -1.10
C GLY A 380 -10.76 -18.41 0.11
N LYS A 381 -9.68 -17.85 0.71
CA LYS A 381 -9.78 -16.94 1.87
C LYS A 381 -9.31 -15.52 1.57
N THR A 382 -8.79 -15.27 0.40
CA THR A 382 -8.41 -13.94 -0.10
C THR A 382 -8.59 -13.89 -1.60
N SER A 383 -8.85 -12.69 -2.11
CA SER A 383 -8.87 -12.36 -3.54
C SER A 383 -7.64 -11.55 -3.96
N GLU A 384 -6.66 -11.35 -3.07
CA GLU A 384 -5.46 -10.57 -3.34
C GLU A 384 -4.62 -11.18 -4.46
N PRO A 385 -4.43 -10.49 -5.59
CA PRO A 385 -3.78 -11.07 -6.77
C PRO A 385 -2.36 -11.58 -6.50
N LYS A 386 -1.61 -10.93 -5.61
CA LYS A 386 -0.27 -11.38 -5.24
C LYS A 386 -0.27 -12.73 -4.54
N ALA A 387 -1.17 -12.92 -3.59
CA ALA A 387 -1.32 -14.21 -2.88
C ALA A 387 -1.82 -15.31 -3.82
N LEU A 388 -2.74 -14.98 -4.74
CA LEU A 388 -3.21 -15.90 -5.77
C LEU A 388 -2.10 -16.29 -6.76
N TYR A 389 -1.20 -15.36 -7.10
CA TYR A 389 -0.01 -15.67 -7.91
C TYR A 389 0.92 -16.65 -7.19
N HIS A 390 1.23 -16.42 -5.93
CA HIS A 390 2.04 -17.34 -5.14
C HIS A 390 1.37 -18.73 -5.02
N LEU A 391 0.06 -18.76 -4.78
CA LEU A 391 -0.72 -20.00 -4.75
C LEU A 391 -0.64 -20.76 -6.09
N ALA A 392 -0.72 -20.07 -7.22
CA ALA A 392 -0.63 -20.68 -8.55
C ALA A 392 0.76 -21.30 -8.77
N GLU A 393 1.85 -20.64 -8.38
CA GLU A 393 3.20 -21.19 -8.46
C GLU A 393 3.38 -22.42 -7.56
N VAL A 394 2.86 -22.38 -6.32
CA VAL A 394 2.89 -23.51 -5.38
C VAL A 394 2.06 -24.67 -5.92
N TYR A 395 0.89 -24.45 -6.50
CA TYR A 395 0.10 -25.51 -7.16
C TYR A 395 0.86 -26.14 -8.32
N LYS A 396 1.50 -25.34 -9.17
CA LYS A 396 2.29 -25.83 -10.29
C LYS A 396 3.44 -26.72 -9.82
N ALA A 397 4.21 -26.28 -8.80
CA ALA A 397 5.31 -27.06 -8.24
C ALA A 397 4.85 -28.43 -7.67
N ASN A 398 3.64 -28.49 -7.13
CA ASN A 398 3.04 -29.72 -6.58
C ASN A 398 2.24 -30.54 -7.63
N GLY A 399 2.38 -30.27 -8.93
CA GLY A 399 1.70 -31.00 -9.99
C GLY A 399 0.20 -30.72 -10.11
N LYS A 400 -0.35 -29.76 -9.37
CA LYS A 400 -1.76 -29.33 -9.43
C LYS A 400 -1.99 -28.37 -10.61
N ILE A 401 -1.64 -28.81 -11.81
CA ILE A 401 -1.60 -27.97 -13.03
C ILE A 401 -2.95 -27.36 -13.39
N LYS A 402 -4.06 -28.12 -13.16
CA LYS A 402 -5.41 -27.62 -13.46
C LYS A 402 -5.75 -26.41 -12.57
N GLN A 403 -5.46 -26.49 -11.29
CA GLN A 403 -5.69 -25.40 -10.32
C GLN A 403 -4.83 -24.17 -10.67
N ALA A 404 -3.54 -24.38 -10.96
CA ALA A 404 -2.64 -23.30 -11.38
C ALA A 404 -3.17 -22.59 -12.65
N LYS A 405 -3.61 -23.34 -13.67
CA LYS A 405 -4.17 -22.75 -14.89
C LYS A 405 -5.50 -22.03 -14.68
N ASN A 406 -6.30 -22.43 -13.70
CA ASN A 406 -7.53 -21.70 -13.37
C ASN A 406 -7.19 -20.35 -12.76
N LEU A 407 -6.27 -20.30 -11.78
CA LEU A 407 -5.79 -19.05 -11.20
C LEU A 407 -5.10 -18.15 -12.24
N LYS A 408 -4.34 -18.71 -13.18
CA LYS A 408 -3.74 -17.93 -14.28
C LYS A 408 -4.75 -17.09 -15.02
N LYS A 409 -5.96 -17.61 -15.31
CA LYS A 409 -7.00 -16.85 -16.02
C LYS A 409 -7.42 -15.61 -15.24
N GLU A 410 -7.64 -15.76 -13.94
CA GLU A 410 -7.99 -14.67 -13.04
C GLU A 410 -6.83 -13.65 -12.90
N LEU A 411 -5.60 -14.13 -12.74
CA LEU A 411 -4.41 -13.31 -12.62
C LEU A 411 -4.12 -12.45 -13.85
N LEU A 412 -4.49 -12.92 -15.05
CA LEU A 412 -4.35 -12.13 -16.29
C LEU A 412 -5.28 -10.92 -16.32
N GLU A 413 -6.36 -10.91 -15.55
CA GLU A 413 -7.24 -9.74 -15.39
C GLU A 413 -6.66 -8.71 -14.40
N SER A 414 -5.73 -9.14 -13.51
CA SER A 414 -5.09 -8.30 -12.49
C SER A 414 -3.65 -7.85 -12.84
N THR A 415 -3.27 -7.92 -14.11
CA THR A 415 -1.88 -7.64 -14.53
C THR A 415 -1.46 -6.19 -14.31
N PHE A 416 -2.40 -5.25 -14.30
CA PHE A 416 -2.10 -3.85 -13.95
C PHE A 416 -1.63 -3.74 -12.49
N GLU A 417 -2.30 -4.39 -11.56
CA GLU A 417 -1.95 -4.38 -10.14
C GLU A 417 -0.64 -5.12 -9.86
N LEU A 418 -0.45 -6.27 -10.51
CA LEU A 418 0.72 -7.13 -10.33
C LEU A 418 2.00 -6.58 -10.99
N GLY A 419 1.83 -5.72 -11.97
CA GLY A 419 2.93 -5.12 -12.72
C GLY A 419 3.52 -6.03 -13.82
N PRO A 420 4.30 -5.43 -14.75
CA PRO A 420 4.73 -6.12 -15.96
C PRO A 420 5.74 -7.24 -15.72
N LEU A 421 6.51 -7.20 -14.64
CA LEU A 421 7.41 -8.31 -14.30
C LEU A 421 6.65 -9.55 -13.84
N THR A 422 5.62 -9.38 -13.02
CA THR A 422 4.77 -10.50 -12.57
C THR A 422 3.92 -11.03 -13.72
N GLU A 423 3.43 -10.17 -14.62
CA GLU A 423 2.75 -10.56 -15.85
C GLU A 423 3.60 -11.54 -16.70
N GLN A 424 4.92 -11.27 -16.82
CA GLN A 424 5.83 -12.18 -17.53
C GLN A 424 5.93 -13.55 -16.84
N GLU A 425 5.90 -13.61 -15.52
CA GLU A 425 5.93 -14.88 -14.77
C GLU A 425 4.60 -15.63 -14.86
N ILE A 426 3.47 -14.93 -14.76
CA ILE A 426 2.12 -15.52 -14.93
C ILE A 426 2.00 -16.21 -16.28
N ASN A 427 2.56 -15.61 -17.33
CA ASN A 427 2.52 -16.22 -18.66
C ASN A 427 3.25 -17.58 -18.74
N LYS A 428 4.16 -17.90 -17.81
CA LYS A 428 4.90 -19.17 -17.73
C LYS A 428 4.15 -20.25 -16.91
N ILE A 429 3.07 -19.89 -16.18
CA ILE A 429 2.18 -20.83 -15.52
C ILE A 429 1.37 -21.60 -16.60
#